data_82648e722b2b7aa81e14a3fb3fd0f291
#
_entry.id   82648e722b2b7aa81e14a3fb3fd0f291
#
_cell.length_a   1.000
_cell.length_b   1.000
_cell.length_c   1.000
_cell.angle_alpha   90.00
_cell.angle_beta   90.00
_cell.angle_gamma   90.00
#
_symmetry.space_group_name_H-M   'P 1'
#
loop_
_entity.id
_entity.type
_entity.pdbx_description
1 polymer ?
#
loop_
_entity_poly.entity_id
_entity_poly.type
_entity_poly.pdbx_seq_one_letter_code
_entity_poly.pdbx_strand_id
1 'polypeptide(L)'
;LGFALENPGDELVVRRNDLGKLQLIDLSDTGLPLDPGTNVAAIAAAALLDELEIKDGFDLVFTKKINPGSGLGSSAASCVAAVMGINELIGAPLTAAELLPYAMEGEVSASGSYHADNIAPALLGGFTLIRGYDPLDIKHIPYPDDLYCAVVHPDLQFKTSEGRKVIPQEVPLATALSQAGNLAGLIAGLTTSDHGLIARSIVDHFAEPYRTGKLPEFDALRKKTIDAGALGSGLSGSGPSVFALCRSREIGESVAAVMQTHFSEHNITSNTYV
;
A
#
# COMPACT_ATOMS: atom_id res chain seq x y z
N LEU A 1 0.06 -4.47 -9.50
CA LEU A 1 -0.05 -5.51 -8.49
C LEU A 1 0.20 -4.89 -7.12
N GLY A 2 -0.70 -5.13 -6.18
CA GLY A 2 -0.56 -4.72 -4.78
C GLY A 2 -0.88 -5.89 -3.86
N PHE A 3 -0.50 -5.79 -2.59
CA PHE A 3 -0.90 -6.76 -1.57
C PHE A 3 -1.10 -6.08 -0.22
N ALA A 4 -2.02 -6.63 0.57
CA ALA A 4 -2.32 -6.17 1.92
C ALA A 4 -1.31 -6.73 2.93
N LEU A 5 -1.02 -5.95 3.96
CA LEU A 5 -0.26 -6.36 5.14
C LEU A 5 -1.21 -6.50 6.32
N GLU A 6 -0.96 -7.45 7.23
CA GLU A 6 -1.66 -7.51 8.52
C GLU A 6 -1.23 -6.36 9.43
N ASN A 7 0.05 -5.99 9.38
CA ASN A 7 0.64 -4.91 10.16
C ASN A 7 1.70 -4.15 9.32
N PRO A 8 1.81 -2.82 9.49
CA PRO A 8 0.97 -1.95 10.30
C PRO A 8 -0.39 -1.69 9.66
N GLY A 9 -1.38 -1.35 10.46
CA GLY A 9 -2.72 -0.95 10.02
C GLY A 9 -3.24 0.26 10.78
N ASP A 10 -3.93 1.17 10.10
CA ASP A 10 -4.60 2.29 10.74
C ASP A 10 -5.91 1.85 11.39
N GLU A 11 -6.32 2.56 12.43
CA GLU A 11 -7.62 2.39 13.06
C GLU A 11 -8.48 3.63 12.81
N LEU A 12 -9.72 3.42 12.42
CA LEU A 12 -10.70 4.47 12.26
C LEU A 12 -12.00 4.07 13.00
N VAL A 13 -12.40 4.90 13.94
CA VAL A 13 -13.71 4.77 14.58
C VAL A 13 -14.67 5.73 13.88
N VAL A 14 -15.76 5.19 13.32
CA VAL A 14 -16.83 5.97 12.70
C VAL A 14 -18.03 6.01 13.63
N ARG A 15 -18.62 7.19 13.84
CA ARG A 15 -19.80 7.40 14.68
C ARG A 15 -20.77 8.31 13.97
N ARG A 16 -22.07 8.09 14.13
CA ARG A 16 -23.08 9.09 13.73
C ARG A 16 -23.02 10.31 14.64
N ASN A 17 -23.25 11.49 14.06
CA ASN A 17 -23.39 12.73 14.81
C ASN A 17 -24.66 13.49 14.39
N ASP A 18 -25.11 14.41 15.24
CA ASP A 18 -26.30 15.22 15.01
C ASP A 18 -26.05 16.50 14.21
N LEU A 19 -24.85 16.65 13.65
CA LEU A 19 -24.43 17.85 12.95
C LEU A 19 -24.77 17.83 11.46
N GLY A 20 -25.17 16.66 10.92
CA GLY A 20 -25.47 16.48 9.50
C GLY A 20 -24.27 16.72 8.59
N LYS A 21 -23.05 16.53 9.07
CA LYS A 21 -21.80 16.73 8.32
C LYS A 21 -20.69 15.81 8.79
N LEU A 22 -19.66 15.64 7.95
CA LEU A 22 -18.43 14.94 8.33
C LEU A 22 -17.59 15.81 9.28
N GLN A 23 -17.13 15.20 10.38
CA GLN A 23 -16.12 15.75 11.28
C GLN A 23 -14.93 14.80 11.36
N LEU A 24 -13.72 15.38 11.41
CA LEU A 24 -12.49 14.62 11.52
C LEU A 24 -11.81 14.91 12.84
N ILE A 25 -11.34 13.85 13.51
CA ILE A 25 -10.64 13.91 14.78
C ILE A 25 -9.38 13.04 14.64
N ASP A 26 -8.20 13.61 14.81
CA ASP A 26 -6.94 12.89 14.83
C ASP A 26 -6.45 12.69 16.26
N LEU A 27 -6.35 11.43 16.69
CA LEU A 27 -5.81 11.06 18.01
C LEU A 27 -4.32 10.71 17.96
N SER A 28 -3.73 10.71 16.76
CA SER A 28 -2.35 10.24 16.55
C SER A 28 -1.32 11.35 16.44
N ASP A 29 -1.76 12.61 16.39
CA ASP A 29 -0.89 13.80 16.21
C ASP A 29 0.04 13.68 14.98
N THR A 30 -0.50 13.11 13.89
CA THR A 30 0.26 12.89 12.65
C THR A 30 0.22 14.07 11.70
N GLY A 31 -0.47 15.15 12.08
CA GLY A 31 -0.66 16.35 11.24
C GLY A 31 -1.57 16.10 10.04
N LEU A 32 -2.53 15.18 10.14
CA LEU A 32 -3.54 14.97 9.11
C LEU A 32 -4.34 16.24 8.86
N PRO A 33 -4.66 16.58 7.60
CA PRO A 33 -5.64 17.62 7.32
C PRO A 33 -6.98 17.29 7.97
N LEU A 34 -7.51 18.18 8.81
CA LEU A 34 -8.81 18.00 9.47
C LEU A 34 -9.95 18.72 8.75
N ASP A 35 -9.67 19.39 7.64
CA ASP A 35 -10.67 19.93 6.75
C ASP A 35 -11.22 18.84 5.83
N PRO A 36 -12.56 18.56 5.85
CA PRO A 36 -13.17 17.53 5.02
C PRO A 36 -12.93 17.70 3.51
N GLY A 37 -12.73 18.93 3.03
CA GLY A 37 -12.48 19.21 1.61
C GLY A 37 -11.06 18.86 1.15
N THR A 38 -10.14 18.58 2.08
CA THR A 38 -8.73 18.27 1.79
C THR A 38 -8.29 16.91 2.33
N ASN A 39 -9.06 16.32 3.23
CA ASN A 39 -8.76 15.01 3.80
C ASN A 39 -9.26 13.89 2.89
N VAL A 40 -8.38 13.02 2.47
CA VAL A 40 -8.67 11.93 1.51
C VAL A 40 -9.78 10.98 1.99
N ALA A 41 -9.81 10.67 3.28
CA ALA A 41 -10.82 9.79 3.86
C ALA A 41 -12.20 10.47 3.90
N ALA A 42 -12.25 11.77 4.19
CA ALA A 42 -13.49 12.53 4.15
C ALA A 42 -14.03 12.69 2.72
N ILE A 43 -13.15 12.89 1.74
CA ILE A 43 -13.53 12.94 0.32
C ILE A 43 -14.11 11.59 -0.12
N ALA A 44 -13.47 10.48 0.22
CA ALA A 44 -13.96 9.14 -0.05
C ALA A 44 -15.33 8.89 0.62
N ALA A 45 -15.46 9.29 1.89
CA ALA A 45 -16.71 9.21 2.65
C ALA A 45 -17.83 10.05 2.03
N ALA A 46 -17.53 11.29 1.63
CA ALA A 46 -18.49 12.18 0.98
C ALA A 46 -18.99 11.60 -0.34
N ALA A 47 -18.11 11.06 -1.18
CA ALA A 47 -18.49 10.40 -2.43
C ALA A 47 -19.48 9.24 -2.20
N LEU A 48 -19.25 8.41 -1.17
CA LEU A 48 -20.17 7.33 -0.81
C LEU A 48 -21.53 7.86 -0.33
N LEU A 49 -21.51 8.86 0.55
CA LEU A 49 -22.75 9.43 1.12
C LEU A 49 -23.59 10.14 0.06
N ASP A 50 -22.95 10.86 -0.86
CA ASP A 50 -23.63 11.56 -1.95
C ASP A 50 -24.28 10.57 -2.91
N GLU A 51 -23.63 9.48 -3.32
CA GLU A 51 -24.20 8.44 -4.17
C GLU A 51 -25.41 7.75 -3.55
N LEU A 52 -25.34 7.50 -2.23
CA LEU A 52 -26.43 6.86 -1.49
C LEU A 52 -27.50 7.85 -0.99
N GLU A 53 -27.38 9.13 -1.34
CA GLU A 53 -28.29 10.22 -0.95
C GLU A 53 -28.46 10.36 0.59
N ILE A 54 -27.42 9.98 1.38
CA ILE A 54 -27.44 10.00 2.84
C ILE A 54 -27.06 11.38 3.35
N LYS A 55 -27.91 11.95 4.22
CA LYS A 55 -27.70 13.29 4.82
C LYS A 55 -27.25 13.24 6.28
N ASP A 56 -27.01 12.05 6.81
CA ASP A 56 -26.50 11.87 8.17
C ASP A 56 -25.10 12.46 8.31
N GLY A 57 -24.77 12.95 9.52
CA GLY A 57 -23.42 13.34 9.85
C GLY A 57 -22.64 12.20 10.49
N PHE A 58 -21.31 12.21 10.28
CA PHE A 58 -20.42 11.20 10.86
C PHE A 58 -19.13 11.84 11.39
N ASP A 59 -18.68 11.34 12.54
CA ASP A 59 -17.35 11.61 13.06
C ASP A 59 -16.40 10.51 12.59
N LEU A 60 -15.28 10.91 12.00
CA LEU A 60 -14.17 10.06 11.58
C LEU A 60 -13.02 10.26 12.57
N VAL A 61 -12.82 9.33 13.49
CA VAL A 61 -11.81 9.41 14.56
C VAL A 61 -10.63 8.51 14.20
N PHE A 62 -9.49 9.13 13.86
CA PHE A 62 -8.30 8.45 13.37
C PHE A 62 -7.33 8.10 14.49
N THR A 63 -6.79 6.88 14.44
CA THR A 63 -5.56 6.45 15.11
C THR A 63 -4.61 5.91 14.05
N LYS A 64 -3.75 6.79 13.52
CA LYS A 64 -2.80 6.46 12.47
C LYS A 64 -1.61 5.68 13.02
N LYS A 65 -1.26 4.57 12.37
CA LYS A 65 -0.07 3.76 12.64
C LYS A 65 0.86 3.70 11.43
N ILE A 66 0.33 4.05 10.25
CA ILE A 66 1.09 4.14 9.00
C ILE A 66 1.40 5.61 8.73
N ASN A 67 2.70 5.95 8.73
CA ASN A 67 3.11 7.32 8.46
C ASN A 67 2.77 7.74 7.02
N PRO A 68 2.23 8.96 6.82
CA PRO A 68 2.08 9.50 5.48
C PRO A 68 3.43 9.56 4.75
N GLY A 69 3.44 9.17 3.47
CA GLY A 69 4.67 9.14 2.68
C GLY A 69 5.60 7.96 2.94
N SER A 70 5.16 6.96 3.72
CA SER A 70 5.94 5.75 4.03
C SER A 70 6.10 4.78 2.84
N GLY A 71 5.28 4.89 1.81
CA GLY A 71 5.19 3.87 0.75
C GLY A 71 4.34 2.64 1.12
N LEU A 72 3.64 2.68 2.26
CA LEU A 72 2.79 1.58 2.77
C LEU A 72 1.29 1.85 2.58
N GLY A 73 0.90 2.76 1.72
CA GLY A 73 -0.50 3.01 1.39
C GLY A 73 -1.31 3.70 2.50
N SER A 74 -0.68 4.60 3.29
CA SER A 74 -1.33 5.31 4.42
C SER A 74 -2.61 6.04 4.00
N SER A 75 -2.61 6.71 2.86
CA SER A 75 -3.77 7.41 2.28
C SER A 75 -4.89 6.42 1.93
N ALA A 76 -4.56 5.36 1.20
CA ALA A 76 -5.50 4.30 0.83
C ALA A 76 -6.14 3.63 2.06
N ALA A 77 -5.34 3.33 3.09
CA ALA A 77 -5.87 2.75 4.33
C ALA A 77 -6.93 3.66 4.98
N SER A 78 -6.71 4.97 5.00
CA SER A 78 -7.68 5.95 5.53
C SER A 78 -8.96 6.01 4.69
N CYS A 79 -8.85 6.05 3.35
CA CYS A 79 -9.99 6.05 2.44
C CYS A 79 -10.85 4.79 2.63
N VAL A 80 -10.21 3.62 2.62
CA VAL A 80 -10.87 2.32 2.78
C VAL A 80 -11.56 2.22 4.14
N ALA A 81 -10.87 2.60 5.23
CA ALA A 81 -11.45 2.56 6.57
C ALA A 81 -12.70 3.45 6.69
N ALA A 82 -12.69 4.64 6.04
CA ALA A 82 -13.84 5.55 6.07
C ALA A 82 -15.04 4.99 5.32
N VAL A 83 -14.87 4.53 4.08
CA VAL A 83 -16.00 3.99 3.30
C VAL A 83 -16.54 2.69 3.89
N MET A 84 -15.68 1.81 4.40
CA MET A 84 -16.11 0.58 5.08
C MET A 84 -16.87 0.90 6.38
N GLY A 85 -16.31 1.77 7.23
CA GLY A 85 -16.93 2.10 8.52
C GLY A 85 -18.29 2.78 8.35
N ILE A 86 -18.46 3.66 7.37
CA ILE A 86 -19.76 4.27 7.06
C ILE A 86 -20.71 3.21 6.50
N ASN A 87 -20.27 2.40 5.53
CA ASN A 87 -21.10 1.35 4.93
C ASN A 87 -21.67 0.41 6.01
N GLU A 88 -20.86 -0.03 6.96
CA GLU A 88 -21.30 -0.85 8.09
C GLU A 88 -22.37 -0.13 8.95
N LEU A 89 -22.15 1.15 9.31
CA LEU A 89 -23.09 1.92 10.13
C LEU A 89 -24.45 2.17 9.48
N ILE A 90 -24.50 2.18 8.16
CA ILE A 90 -25.75 2.37 7.39
C ILE A 90 -26.42 1.04 7.00
N GLY A 91 -25.90 -0.10 7.49
CA GLY A 91 -26.47 -1.43 7.27
C GLY A 91 -25.83 -2.22 6.13
N ALA A 92 -24.62 -1.88 5.73
CA ALA A 92 -23.82 -2.55 4.73
C ALA A 92 -24.55 -2.77 3.36
N PRO A 93 -25.12 -1.70 2.75
CA PRO A 93 -25.83 -1.83 1.49
C PRO A 93 -24.93 -2.22 0.31
N LEU A 94 -23.61 -2.00 0.42
CA LEU A 94 -22.62 -2.27 -0.64
C LEU A 94 -21.64 -3.35 -0.21
N THR A 95 -21.23 -4.16 -1.19
CA THR A 95 -20.11 -5.11 -1.04
C THR A 95 -18.76 -4.37 -1.05
N ALA A 96 -17.70 -5.03 -0.58
CA ALA A 96 -16.36 -4.47 -0.64
C ALA A 96 -15.95 -4.04 -2.06
N ALA A 97 -16.31 -4.83 -3.08
CA ALA A 97 -16.00 -4.49 -4.48
C ALA A 97 -16.72 -3.21 -4.95
N GLU A 98 -17.96 -3.01 -4.50
CA GLU A 98 -18.76 -1.82 -4.83
C GLU A 98 -18.29 -0.56 -4.09
N LEU A 99 -17.53 -0.70 -3.00
CA LEU A 99 -16.93 0.42 -2.29
C LEU A 99 -15.66 0.98 -2.97
N LEU A 100 -15.03 0.22 -3.87
CA LEU A 100 -13.78 0.61 -4.54
C LEU A 100 -13.82 1.99 -5.20
N PRO A 101 -14.82 2.34 -6.03
CA PRO A 101 -14.88 3.64 -6.70
C PRO A 101 -14.84 4.81 -5.71
N TYR A 102 -15.59 4.72 -4.61
CA TYR A 102 -15.66 5.79 -3.60
C TYR A 102 -14.34 5.95 -2.84
N ALA A 103 -13.70 4.84 -2.46
CA ALA A 103 -12.38 4.90 -1.84
C ALA A 103 -11.33 5.50 -2.80
N MET A 104 -11.44 5.25 -4.10
CA MET A 104 -10.54 5.81 -5.11
C MET A 104 -10.71 7.31 -5.30
N GLU A 105 -11.88 7.91 -5.07
CA GLU A 105 -12.08 9.36 -5.12
C GLU A 105 -11.16 10.10 -4.15
N GLY A 106 -10.94 9.54 -2.94
CA GLY A 106 -9.97 10.09 -1.99
C GLY A 106 -8.54 10.08 -2.53
N GLU A 107 -8.13 9.00 -3.18
CA GLU A 107 -6.78 8.90 -3.77
C GLU A 107 -6.59 9.86 -4.95
N VAL A 108 -7.61 10.09 -5.77
CA VAL A 108 -7.56 11.08 -6.87
C VAL A 108 -7.25 12.46 -6.32
N SER A 109 -7.89 12.84 -5.22
CA SER A 109 -7.65 14.13 -4.55
C SER A 109 -6.20 14.29 -4.10
N ALA A 110 -5.56 13.23 -3.59
CA ALA A 110 -4.18 13.27 -3.10
C ALA A 110 -3.14 13.19 -4.24
N SER A 111 -3.43 12.44 -5.29
CA SER A 111 -2.45 12.02 -6.28
C SER A 111 -2.69 12.56 -7.69
N GLY A 112 -3.86 13.13 -7.94
CA GLY A 112 -4.25 13.68 -9.24
C GLY A 112 -4.63 12.63 -10.29
N SER A 113 -4.70 11.35 -9.93
CA SER A 113 -5.06 10.27 -10.87
C SER A 113 -5.62 9.05 -10.15
N TYR A 114 -6.46 8.27 -10.85
CA TYR A 114 -7.04 7.04 -10.32
C TYR A 114 -5.96 5.96 -10.15
N HIS A 115 -5.78 5.50 -8.91
CA HIS A 115 -4.88 4.40 -8.56
C HIS A 115 -5.56 3.45 -7.59
N ALA A 116 -5.80 2.22 -8.04
CA ALA A 116 -6.41 1.17 -7.25
C ALA A 116 -5.37 0.24 -6.58
N ASP A 117 -4.08 0.42 -6.87
CA ASP A 117 -3.00 -0.50 -6.49
C ASP A 117 -2.75 -0.58 -4.97
N ASN A 118 -3.14 0.44 -4.21
CA ASN A 118 -3.17 0.42 -2.75
C ASN A 118 -4.60 0.23 -2.21
N ILE A 119 -5.61 0.85 -2.83
CA ILE A 119 -7.01 0.76 -2.40
C ILE A 119 -7.53 -0.68 -2.52
N ALA A 120 -7.28 -1.35 -3.66
CA ALA A 120 -7.80 -2.68 -3.89
C ALA A 120 -7.29 -3.71 -2.87
N PRO A 121 -5.98 -3.84 -2.60
CA PRO A 121 -5.52 -4.77 -1.58
C PRO A 121 -5.95 -4.36 -0.16
N ALA A 122 -6.01 -3.07 0.17
CA ALA A 122 -6.49 -2.62 1.48
C ALA A 122 -7.95 -2.98 1.73
N LEU A 123 -8.79 -2.95 0.69
CA LEU A 123 -10.23 -3.22 0.78
C LEU A 123 -10.56 -4.71 0.64
N LEU A 124 -9.89 -5.41 -0.29
CA LEU A 124 -10.19 -6.80 -0.65
C LEU A 124 -9.29 -7.83 0.05
N GLY A 125 -8.18 -7.38 0.62
CA GLY A 125 -7.16 -8.24 1.20
C GLY A 125 -6.27 -8.96 0.17
N GLY A 126 -5.22 -9.63 0.67
CA GLY A 126 -4.33 -10.47 -0.13
C GLY A 126 -3.65 -9.75 -1.29
N PHE A 127 -3.33 -10.51 -2.34
CA PHE A 127 -2.74 -9.98 -3.57
C PHE A 127 -3.80 -9.61 -4.59
N THR A 128 -3.72 -8.39 -5.15
CA THR A 128 -4.65 -7.88 -6.16
C THR A 128 -3.92 -7.41 -7.41
N LEU A 129 -4.41 -7.83 -8.57
CA LEU A 129 -3.96 -7.38 -9.88
C LEU A 129 -4.98 -6.39 -10.45
N ILE A 130 -4.56 -5.18 -10.76
CA ILE A 130 -5.34 -4.22 -11.52
C ILE A 130 -4.98 -4.42 -12.99
N ARG A 131 -5.90 -5.00 -13.78
CA ARG A 131 -5.71 -5.25 -15.20
C ARG A 131 -6.01 -4.00 -16.04
N GLY A 132 -6.97 -3.20 -15.62
CA GLY A 132 -7.39 -2.00 -16.34
C GLY A 132 -8.30 -1.13 -15.50
N TYR A 133 -8.53 0.09 -15.97
CA TYR A 133 -9.34 1.10 -15.28
C TYR A 133 -10.62 1.47 -16.04
N ASP A 134 -10.76 1.10 -17.29
CA ASP A 134 -11.96 1.34 -18.10
C ASP A 134 -12.34 0.08 -18.92
N PRO A 135 -13.28 -0.72 -18.41
CA PRO A 135 -13.82 -0.68 -17.03
C PRO A 135 -12.78 -1.09 -15.99
N LEU A 136 -13.01 -0.72 -14.72
CA LEU A 136 -12.14 -1.15 -13.61
C LEU A 136 -12.19 -2.67 -13.49
N ASP A 137 -11.04 -3.31 -13.71
CA ASP A 137 -10.91 -4.78 -13.72
C ASP A 137 -9.81 -5.20 -12.73
N ILE A 138 -10.25 -5.75 -11.59
CA ILE A 138 -9.40 -6.20 -10.50
C ILE A 138 -9.55 -7.70 -10.31
N LYS A 139 -8.43 -8.38 -10.13
CA LYS A 139 -8.39 -9.82 -9.85
C LYS A 139 -7.67 -10.08 -8.54
N HIS A 140 -8.28 -10.87 -7.68
CA HIS A 140 -7.62 -11.45 -6.54
C HIS A 140 -6.68 -12.58 -7.01
N ILE A 141 -5.45 -12.56 -6.55
CA ILE A 141 -4.44 -13.55 -6.90
C ILE A 141 -4.24 -14.49 -5.71
N PRO A 142 -4.52 -15.80 -5.85
CA PRO A 142 -4.16 -16.78 -4.84
C PRO A 142 -2.65 -16.76 -4.57
N TYR A 143 -2.26 -17.02 -3.33
CA TYR A 143 -0.88 -17.03 -2.89
C TYR A 143 -0.65 -18.11 -1.83
N PRO A 144 0.61 -18.54 -1.60
CA PRO A 144 0.93 -19.57 -0.60
C PRO A 144 0.56 -19.12 0.82
N ASP A 145 -0.01 -20.02 1.62
CA ASP A 145 -0.35 -19.74 3.04
C ASP A 145 0.89 -19.54 3.91
N ASP A 146 2.05 -20.04 3.49
CA ASP A 146 3.34 -19.90 4.16
C ASP A 146 4.13 -18.66 3.73
N LEU A 147 3.49 -17.72 3.00
CA LEU A 147 4.14 -16.51 2.53
C LEU A 147 4.03 -15.39 3.57
N TYR A 148 5.16 -14.90 4.04
CA TYR A 148 5.30 -13.79 4.96
C TYR A 148 5.99 -12.61 4.28
N CYS A 149 5.73 -11.42 4.80
CA CYS A 149 6.37 -10.19 4.31
C CYS A 149 7.07 -9.48 5.47
N ALA A 150 8.40 -9.40 5.40
CA ALA A 150 9.16 -8.48 6.24
C ALA A 150 9.16 -7.09 5.61
N VAL A 151 8.91 -6.05 6.40
CA VAL A 151 8.93 -4.66 5.96
C VAL A 151 9.84 -3.86 6.89
N VAL A 152 10.67 -2.98 6.32
CA VAL A 152 11.35 -1.92 7.04
C VAL A 152 10.86 -0.57 6.54
N HIS A 153 10.49 0.31 7.46
CA HIS A 153 10.19 1.72 7.19
C HIS A 153 11.27 2.61 7.82
N PRO A 154 12.24 3.09 7.03
CA PRO A 154 13.25 4.02 7.52
C PRO A 154 12.64 5.41 7.71
N ASP A 155 13.16 6.18 8.67
CA ASP A 155 12.79 7.56 8.93
C ASP A 155 13.39 8.49 7.85
N LEU A 156 12.87 8.33 6.65
CA LEU A 156 13.19 9.12 5.46
C LEU A 156 11.89 9.64 4.85
N GLN A 157 11.92 10.87 4.36
CA GLN A 157 10.74 11.44 3.69
C GLN A 157 10.87 11.36 2.18
N PHE A 158 9.95 10.63 1.55
CA PHE A 158 9.82 10.55 0.10
C PHE A 158 8.45 11.09 -0.32
N LYS A 159 8.44 12.06 -1.22
CA LYS A 159 7.18 12.53 -1.79
C LYS A 159 6.77 11.64 -2.95
N THR A 160 5.58 11.06 -2.88
CA THR A 160 5.03 10.19 -3.96
C THR A 160 5.04 10.90 -5.32
N SER A 161 4.74 12.21 -5.34
CA SER A 161 4.78 13.02 -6.56
C SER A 161 6.19 13.14 -7.17
N GLU A 162 7.25 13.15 -6.36
CA GLU A 162 8.63 13.13 -6.83
C GLU A 162 9.00 11.74 -7.38
N GLY A 163 8.59 10.68 -6.66
CA GLY A 163 8.83 9.31 -7.08
C GLY A 163 8.18 8.92 -8.41
N ARG A 164 7.14 9.66 -8.85
CA ARG A 164 6.54 9.48 -10.19
C ARG A 164 7.30 10.21 -11.27
N LYS A 165 7.81 11.40 -10.99
CA LYS A 165 8.51 12.23 -11.99
C LYS A 165 9.82 11.62 -12.48
N VAL A 166 10.44 10.74 -11.68
CA VAL A 166 11.72 10.11 -12.04
C VAL A 166 11.57 8.89 -12.95
N ILE A 167 10.34 8.36 -13.10
CA ILE A 167 10.09 7.20 -13.96
C ILE A 167 10.11 7.64 -15.44
N PRO A 168 10.90 6.97 -16.30
CA PRO A 168 10.94 7.29 -17.72
C PRO A 168 9.59 7.02 -18.40
N GLN A 169 9.25 7.82 -19.40
CA GLN A 169 8.04 7.65 -20.20
C GLN A 169 8.19 6.54 -21.25
N GLU A 170 9.42 6.19 -21.59
CA GLU A 170 9.76 5.17 -22.57
C GLU A 170 10.86 4.26 -22.02
N VAL A 171 10.79 2.99 -22.37
CA VAL A 171 11.81 2.00 -22.01
C VAL A 171 12.15 1.13 -23.23
N PRO A 172 13.37 0.58 -23.32
CA PRO A 172 13.73 -0.37 -24.38
C PRO A 172 12.77 -1.58 -24.39
N LEU A 173 12.41 -2.08 -25.57
CA LEU A 173 11.53 -3.24 -25.71
C LEU A 173 12.03 -4.46 -24.92
N ALA A 174 13.33 -4.70 -24.87
CA ALA A 174 13.91 -5.79 -24.09
C ALA A 174 13.60 -5.66 -22.59
N THR A 175 13.68 -4.44 -22.04
CA THR A 175 13.31 -4.13 -20.64
C THR A 175 11.82 -4.38 -20.42
N ALA A 176 10.95 -3.94 -21.34
CA ALA A 176 9.52 -4.15 -21.24
C ALA A 176 9.14 -5.64 -21.27
N LEU A 177 9.78 -6.44 -22.15
CA LEU A 177 9.57 -7.88 -22.21
C LEU A 177 10.06 -8.59 -20.94
N SER A 178 11.22 -8.19 -20.39
CA SER A 178 11.73 -8.72 -19.12
C SER A 178 10.77 -8.41 -17.96
N GLN A 179 10.28 -7.18 -17.87
CA GLN A 179 9.30 -6.78 -16.84
C GLN A 179 7.98 -7.53 -16.96
N ALA A 180 7.47 -7.73 -18.19
CA ALA A 180 6.27 -8.51 -18.44
C ALA A 180 6.47 -9.98 -18.01
N GLY A 181 7.65 -10.56 -18.31
CA GLY A 181 8.03 -11.91 -17.87
C GLY A 181 8.10 -12.02 -16.34
N ASN A 182 8.68 -11.03 -15.65
CA ASN A 182 8.74 -10.99 -14.20
C ASN A 182 7.33 -10.89 -13.57
N LEU A 183 6.47 -10.02 -14.09
CA LEU A 183 5.10 -9.91 -13.59
C LEU A 183 4.31 -11.21 -13.79
N ALA A 184 4.38 -11.81 -14.98
CA ALA A 184 3.73 -13.07 -15.27
C ALA A 184 4.29 -14.22 -14.41
N GLY A 185 5.62 -14.26 -14.24
CA GLY A 185 6.30 -15.23 -13.38
C GLY A 185 5.91 -15.09 -11.91
N LEU A 186 5.81 -13.86 -11.40
CA LEU A 186 5.35 -13.61 -10.03
C LEU A 186 3.92 -14.11 -9.82
N ILE A 187 2.98 -13.79 -10.73
CA ILE A 187 1.60 -14.25 -10.65
C ILE A 187 1.53 -15.79 -10.73
N ALA A 188 2.26 -16.40 -11.67
CA ALA A 188 2.31 -17.85 -11.79
C ALA A 188 2.90 -18.49 -10.53
N GLY A 189 4.00 -17.96 -10.00
CA GLY A 189 4.62 -18.45 -8.77
C GLY A 189 3.69 -18.37 -7.56
N LEU A 190 2.99 -17.25 -7.40
CA LEU A 190 1.99 -17.09 -6.33
C LEU A 190 0.87 -18.14 -6.46
N THR A 191 0.27 -18.26 -7.64
CA THR A 191 -0.89 -19.14 -7.86
C THR A 191 -0.57 -20.64 -7.80
N THR A 192 0.69 -21.02 -8.06
CA THR A 192 1.14 -22.41 -8.02
C THR A 192 1.99 -22.77 -6.79
N SER A 193 2.18 -21.81 -5.87
CA SER A 193 3.06 -21.94 -4.70
C SER A 193 4.51 -22.30 -5.06
N ASP A 194 4.97 -21.86 -6.26
CA ASP A 194 6.37 -22.02 -6.68
C ASP A 194 7.23 -20.88 -6.13
N HIS A 195 7.76 -21.09 -4.90
CA HIS A 195 8.63 -20.10 -4.24
C HIS A 195 9.88 -19.76 -5.06
N GLY A 196 10.42 -20.72 -5.83
CA GLY A 196 11.56 -20.48 -6.72
C GLY A 196 11.20 -19.53 -7.86
N LEU A 197 9.97 -19.63 -8.40
CA LEU A 197 9.49 -18.73 -9.44
C LEU A 197 9.18 -17.33 -8.83
N ILE A 198 8.58 -17.28 -7.64
CA ILE A 198 8.40 -16.02 -6.89
C ILE A 198 9.75 -15.32 -6.73
N ALA A 199 10.76 -16.02 -6.21
CA ALA A 199 12.08 -15.47 -5.91
C ALA A 199 12.74 -14.80 -7.13
N ARG A 200 12.75 -15.46 -8.27
CA ARG A 200 13.40 -14.92 -9.49
C ARG A 200 12.55 -13.89 -10.24
N SER A 201 11.30 -13.67 -9.80
CA SER A 201 10.35 -12.77 -10.44
C SER A 201 10.12 -11.45 -9.67
N ILE A 202 10.62 -11.33 -8.43
CA ILE A 202 10.57 -10.07 -7.65
C ILE A 202 11.70 -9.14 -8.13
N VAL A 203 11.53 -8.61 -9.33
CA VAL A 203 12.46 -7.65 -9.92
C VAL A 203 11.65 -6.61 -10.66
N ASP A 204 11.83 -5.34 -10.30
CA ASP A 204 11.22 -4.20 -10.97
C ASP A 204 12.27 -3.48 -11.82
N HIS A 205 12.03 -3.47 -13.14
CA HIS A 205 12.88 -2.75 -14.11
C HIS A 205 12.34 -1.36 -14.47
N PHE A 206 11.11 -1.00 -14.02
CA PHE A 206 10.46 0.23 -14.44
C PHE A 206 10.60 1.37 -13.45
N ALA A 207 10.41 1.11 -12.17
CA ALA A 207 10.35 2.17 -11.17
C ALA A 207 11.52 2.11 -10.19
N GLU A 208 11.85 0.94 -9.70
CA GLU A 208 12.87 0.76 -8.66
C GLU A 208 14.25 1.32 -9.03
N PRO A 209 14.81 1.11 -10.23
CA PRO A 209 16.13 1.65 -10.59
C PRO A 209 16.21 3.18 -10.50
N TYR A 210 15.08 3.87 -10.61
CA TYR A 210 15.00 5.34 -10.59
C TYR A 210 14.61 5.90 -9.22
N ARG A 211 14.02 5.09 -8.34
CA ARG A 211 13.54 5.50 -7.02
C ARG A 211 14.51 5.23 -5.89
N THR A 212 15.37 4.22 -6.04
CA THR A 212 16.26 3.76 -4.96
C THR A 212 17.46 4.64 -4.69
N GLY A 213 17.76 5.62 -5.55
CA GLY A 213 18.93 6.50 -5.41
C GLY A 213 18.99 7.34 -4.12
N LYS A 214 17.89 7.43 -3.38
CA LYS A 214 17.85 8.09 -2.05
C LYS A 214 17.98 7.10 -0.89
N LEU A 215 17.97 5.79 -1.15
CA LEU A 215 18.18 4.76 -0.13
C LEU A 215 19.66 4.39 -0.07
N PRO A 216 20.25 4.33 1.12
CA PRO A 216 21.66 3.98 1.23
C PRO A 216 21.89 2.54 0.77
N GLU A 217 22.82 2.36 -0.15
CA GLU A 217 23.30 1.05 -0.61
C GLU A 217 22.19 0.00 -0.85
N PHE A 218 21.12 0.37 -1.58
CA PHE A 218 19.94 -0.48 -1.76
C PHE A 218 20.27 -1.88 -2.30
N ASP A 219 21.22 -2.01 -3.21
CA ASP A 219 21.65 -3.32 -3.75
C ASP A 219 22.33 -4.19 -2.69
N ALA A 220 23.11 -3.56 -1.79
CA ALA A 220 23.71 -4.27 -0.65
C ALA A 220 22.63 -4.70 0.35
N LEU A 221 21.62 -3.85 0.61
CA LEU A 221 20.46 -4.22 1.42
C LEU A 221 19.72 -5.42 0.82
N ARG A 222 19.43 -5.40 -0.49
CA ARG A 222 18.79 -6.51 -1.20
C ARG A 222 19.59 -7.81 -1.04
N LYS A 223 20.90 -7.75 -1.23
CA LYS A 223 21.76 -8.92 -1.04
C LYS A 223 21.69 -9.44 0.40
N LYS A 224 21.79 -8.56 1.40
CA LYS A 224 21.68 -8.93 2.82
C LYS A 224 20.36 -9.63 3.13
N THR A 225 19.22 -9.17 2.57
CA THR A 225 17.90 -9.82 2.77
C THR A 225 17.85 -11.22 2.17
N ILE A 226 18.40 -11.43 0.98
CA ILE A 226 18.47 -12.75 0.33
C ILE A 226 19.38 -13.69 1.11
N ASP A 227 20.56 -13.22 1.54
CA ASP A 227 21.49 -14.01 2.37
C ASP A 227 20.87 -14.41 3.72
N ALA A 228 19.91 -13.61 4.25
CA ALA A 228 19.11 -13.92 5.45
C ALA A 228 17.91 -14.85 5.18
N GLY A 229 17.67 -15.27 3.94
CA GLY A 229 16.65 -16.25 3.58
C GLY A 229 15.39 -15.70 2.92
N ALA A 230 15.34 -14.41 2.57
CA ALA A 230 14.24 -13.87 1.80
C ALA A 230 14.19 -14.50 0.39
N LEU A 231 12.98 -14.67 -0.15
CA LEU A 231 12.76 -15.04 -1.54
C LEU A 231 13.21 -13.91 -2.48
N GLY A 232 12.93 -12.68 -2.09
CA GLY A 232 13.31 -11.48 -2.82
C GLY A 232 12.84 -10.25 -2.06
N SER A 233 13.37 -9.08 -2.42
CA SER A 233 13.02 -7.81 -1.81
C SER A 233 12.90 -6.71 -2.85
N GLY A 234 12.14 -5.67 -2.52
CA GLY A 234 11.91 -4.54 -3.40
C GLY A 234 11.43 -3.30 -2.66
N LEU A 235 11.34 -2.21 -3.39
CA LEU A 235 10.81 -0.96 -2.89
C LEU A 235 9.28 -1.03 -2.77
N SER A 236 8.72 -0.63 -1.64
CA SER A 236 7.27 -0.55 -1.45
C SER A 236 6.72 0.75 -2.05
N GLY A 237 5.99 0.64 -3.16
CA GLY A 237 5.42 1.79 -3.86
C GLY A 237 6.48 2.81 -4.28
N SER A 238 6.34 4.06 -3.81
CA SER A 238 7.34 5.12 -4.05
C SER A 238 8.48 5.12 -3.04
N GLY A 239 8.47 4.20 -2.07
CA GLY A 239 9.38 4.21 -0.93
C GLY A 239 8.97 5.20 0.16
N PRO A 240 9.79 5.36 1.22
CA PRO A 240 11.10 4.74 1.44
C PRO A 240 11.06 3.30 1.98
N SER A 241 9.89 2.77 2.30
CA SER A 241 9.79 1.40 2.84
C SER A 241 10.29 0.38 1.82
N VAL A 242 10.94 -0.64 2.36
CA VAL A 242 11.41 -1.81 1.61
C VAL A 242 10.72 -3.04 2.15
N PHE A 243 10.25 -3.91 1.26
CA PHE A 243 9.64 -5.19 1.62
C PHE A 243 10.54 -6.36 1.22
N ALA A 244 10.36 -7.50 1.89
CA ALA A 244 10.96 -8.76 1.50
C ALA A 244 9.97 -9.91 1.74
N LEU A 245 9.75 -10.76 0.74
CA LEU A 245 8.91 -11.94 0.87
C LEU A 245 9.70 -13.10 1.44
N CYS A 246 9.12 -13.84 2.39
CA CYS A 246 9.75 -14.90 3.17
C CYS A 246 8.83 -16.12 3.26
N ARG A 247 9.38 -17.31 3.49
CA ARG A 247 8.66 -18.58 3.57
C ARG A 247 8.20 -18.96 4.98
N SER A 248 8.54 -18.17 5.99
CA SER A 248 8.06 -18.36 7.35
C SER A 248 8.18 -17.05 8.14
N ARG A 249 7.48 -16.99 9.27
CA ARG A 249 7.58 -15.86 10.19
C ARG A 249 8.99 -15.69 10.74
N GLU A 250 9.66 -16.77 11.10
CA GLU A 250 11.01 -16.76 11.66
C GLU A 250 12.03 -16.20 10.68
N ILE A 251 11.91 -16.57 9.39
CA ILE A 251 12.73 -15.97 8.31
C ILE A 251 12.39 -14.49 8.18
N GLY A 252 11.11 -14.14 8.21
CA GLY A 252 10.66 -12.75 8.14
C GLY A 252 11.25 -11.90 9.27
N GLU A 253 11.25 -12.38 10.49
CA GLU A 253 11.82 -11.70 11.65
C GLU A 253 13.35 -11.53 11.53
N SER A 254 14.05 -12.55 11.04
CA SER A 254 15.49 -12.48 10.77
C SER A 254 15.81 -11.45 9.69
N VAL A 255 15.06 -11.47 8.61
CA VAL A 255 15.20 -10.51 7.49
C VAL A 255 14.88 -9.08 7.95
N ALA A 256 13.82 -8.88 8.72
CA ALA A 256 13.46 -7.58 9.28
C ALA A 256 14.60 -7.01 10.17
N ALA A 257 15.22 -7.84 11.01
CA ALA A 257 16.36 -7.45 11.84
C ALA A 257 17.58 -7.05 10.99
N VAL A 258 17.87 -7.79 9.92
CA VAL A 258 18.94 -7.45 8.98
C VAL A 258 18.67 -6.12 8.27
N MET A 259 17.42 -5.87 7.83
CA MET A 259 17.03 -4.61 7.19
C MET A 259 17.17 -3.44 8.17
N GLN A 260 16.73 -3.61 9.43
CA GLN A 260 16.87 -2.58 10.48
C GLN A 260 18.33 -2.27 10.77
N THR A 261 19.18 -3.29 10.88
CA THR A 261 20.61 -3.15 11.11
C THR A 261 21.26 -2.35 9.98
N HIS A 262 20.91 -2.65 8.72
CA HIS A 262 21.43 -1.91 7.57
C HIS A 262 21.16 -0.41 7.67
N PHE A 263 19.94 0.00 8.00
CA PHE A 263 19.62 1.44 8.17
C PHE A 263 20.32 2.04 9.39
N SER A 264 20.45 1.29 10.48
CA SER A 264 21.19 1.74 11.66
C SER A 264 22.68 1.98 11.38
N GLU A 265 23.32 1.15 10.55
CA GLU A 265 24.70 1.34 10.07
C GLU A 265 24.88 2.66 9.32
N HIS A 266 23.80 3.19 8.74
CA HIS A 266 23.76 4.48 8.06
C HIS A 266 23.21 5.64 8.90
N ASN A 267 23.07 5.43 10.22
CA ASN A 267 22.51 6.39 11.19
C ASN A 267 21.04 6.80 10.88
N ILE A 268 20.27 5.89 10.29
CA ILE A 268 18.85 6.08 10.00
C ILE A 268 18.04 5.19 10.92
N THR A 269 17.15 5.78 11.71
CA THR A 269 16.16 5.04 12.51
C THR A 269 15.14 4.40 11.61
N SER A 270 14.61 3.25 12.00
CA SER A 270 13.59 2.55 11.21
C SER A 270 12.70 1.68 12.09
N ASN A 271 11.45 1.49 11.64
CA ASN A 271 10.51 0.53 12.20
C ASN A 271 10.44 -0.70 11.30
N THR A 272 10.23 -1.87 11.90
CA THR A 272 10.08 -3.13 11.17
C THR A 272 8.78 -3.82 11.51
N TYR A 273 8.26 -4.57 10.54
CA TYR A 273 7.01 -5.32 10.64
C TYR A 273 7.18 -6.68 9.95
N VAL A 274 6.45 -7.69 10.42
CA VAL A 274 6.37 -9.00 9.78
C VAL A 274 4.92 -9.47 9.79
#